data_a021266ee2a36ec85477d35df2b52b45
#
_entry.id   a021266ee2a36ec85477d35df2b52b45
#
_cell.length_a   1.000
_cell.length_b   1.000
_cell.length_c   1.000
_cell.angle_alpha   90.00
_cell.angle_beta   90.00
_cell.angle_gamma   90.00
#
_symmetry.space_group_name_H-M   'P 1'
#
loop_
_entity.id
_entity.type
_entity.pdbx_description
1 polymer ?
#
loop_
_entity_poly.entity_id
_entity_poly.type
_entity_poly.pdbx_seq_one_letter_code
_entity_poly.pdbx_strand_id
1 'polypeptide(L)'
;MPKYRFEQIAINSTEKKKPTEEDRFTYLGLEHLDSGSLKVTRFGSDVAPIGEKLVMREGDVLFGKRRAYQKKVAIAPFDGIFSAHGMVLRPREDVIDKDFFPLFISSDYFLDAAIKISVGSLSPTINWRDLRNLEFNLPPLDEQQKLAQVLWAMNNTMEAYKKLIKATEDLVKSQFIAQFGTAECTPYEVSTIGKECVLKSGTTFPADKELAVGDVIYAKVADMNLPGNEIYIRSSKAYVSTDTAGKTIIPAGSVIFPKRGGAIGTNKKRMLLFDTCVDLNTMGVIPGTRLLTEYLFAYFQGLDLADISDGSTIPQINNKNVAPLPIPVPPIPIQRAFSAFSKQSDKSKFEIEQALAELTATYKRIIAENLG
;
A
#
# COMPACT_ATOMS: atom_id res chain seq x y z
N MET A 1 32.67 14.24 10.72
CA MET A 1 31.84 13.53 11.71
C MET A 1 32.63 12.37 12.29
N PRO A 2 32.56 12.09 13.61
CA PRO A 2 33.16 10.92 14.20
C PRO A 2 32.51 9.64 13.67
N LYS A 3 33.29 8.58 13.57
CA LYS A 3 32.91 7.29 13.02
C LYS A 3 32.88 6.25 14.15
N TYR A 4 31.78 5.52 14.23
CA TYR A 4 31.53 4.54 15.29
C TYR A 4 31.19 3.19 14.68
N ARG A 5 31.66 2.09 15.29
CA ARG A 5 31.15 0.76 15.00
C ARG A 5 29.74 0.64 15.54
N PHE A 6 28.90 -0.17 14.91
CA PHE A 6 27.50 -0.30 15.32
C PHE A 6 27.34 -0.85 16.73
N GLU A 7 28.28 -1.69 17.23
CA GLU A 7 28.30 -2.13 18.62
C GLU A 7 28.56 -1.00 19.64
N GLN A 8 29.13 0.12 19.19
CA GLN A 8 29.30 1.34 19.99
C GLN A 8 28.06 2.25 19.95
N ILE A 9 27.17 2.04 18.98
CA ILE A 9 25.94 2.82 18.77
C ILE A 9 24.75 2.11 19.44
N ALA A 10 24.68 0.78 19.34
CA ALA A 10 23.53 -0.01 19.75
C ALA A 10 23.90 -1.24 20.59
N ILE A 11 23.00 -1.60 21.48
CA ILE A 11 22.99 -2.87 22.20
C ILE A 11 21.97 -3.78 21.55
N ASN A 12 22.36 -5.00 21.18
CA ASN A 12 21.44 -6.05 20.77
C ASN A 12 21.00 -6.83 22.01
N SER A 13 19.77 -6.66 22.46
CA SER A 13 19.21 -7.46 23.54
C SER A 13 19.00 -8.90 23.09
N THR A 14 19.59 -9.83 23.82
CA THR A 14 19.48 -11.28 23.58
C THR A 14 18.62 -11.99 24.62
N GLU A 15 17.96 -11.22 25.50
CA GLU A 15 17.02 -11.74 26.48
C GLU A 15 15.87 -12.47 25.80
N LYS A 16 15.62 -13.72 26.26
CA LYS A 16 14.59 -14.59 25.67
C LYS A 16 13.73 -15.21 26.75
N LYS A 17 12.50 -15.53 26.37
CA LYS A 17 11.62 -16.36 27.19
C LYS A 17 10.86 -17.37 26.32
N LYS A 18 10.43 -18.45 26.93
CA LYS A 18 9.40 -19.34 26.35
C LYS A 18 8.05 -18.66 26.53
N PRO A 19 7.28 -18.44 25.45
CA PRO A 19 5.97 -17.82 25.56
C PRO A 19 5.02 -18.63 26.45
N THR A 20 4.21 -17.92 27.22
CA THR A 20 3.00 -18.44 27.88
C THR A 20 1.77 -18.11 27.05
N GLU A 21 0.59 -18.63 27.46
CA GLU A 21 -0.66 -18.31 26.77
C GLU A 21 -0.99 -16.82 26.83
N GLU A 22 -0.63 -16.11 27.88
CA GLU A 22 -0.83 -14.67 28.05
C GLU A 22 0.03 -13.84 27.11
N ASP A 23 1.23 -14.31 26.76
CA ASP A 23 2.15 -13.60 25.87
C ASP A 23 1.59 -13.43 24.43
N ARG A 24 0.56 -14.19 24.06
CA ARG A 24 -0.10 -14.02 22.75
C ARG A 24 -0.70 -12.64 22.55
N PHE A 25 -1.10 -11.96 23.61
CA PHE A 25 -1.70 -10.63 23.55
C PHE A 25 -0.66 -9.51 23.42
N THR A 26 0.61 -9.78 23.76
CA THR A 26 1.72 -8.81 23.66
C THR A 26 2.84 -9.32 22.73
N TYR A 27 2.46 -10.17 21.78
CA TYR A 27 3.39 -10.69 20.76
C TYR A 27 3.49 -9.75 19.56
N LEU A 28 4.73 -9.49 19.12
CA LEU A 28 5.05 -8.86 17.85
C LEU A 28 5.84 -9.82 16.96
N GLY A 29 5.28 -10.14 15.80
CA GLY A 29 5.95 -10.81 14.69
C GLY A 29 6.43 -9.82 13.63
N LEU A 30 7.22 -10.28 12.67
CA LEU A 30 7.60 -9.43 11.53
C LEU A 30 6.41 -9.05 10.66
N GLU A 31 5.32 -9.80 10.71
CA GLU A 31 4.03 -9.52 10.06
C GLU A 31 3.33 -8.29 10.61
N HIS A 32 3.63 -7.89 11.85
CA HIS A 32 3.06 -6.72 12.51
C HIS A 32 3.84 -5.42 12.26
N LEU A 33 5.06 -5.54 11.71
CA LEU A 33 5.89 -4.40 11.36
C LEU A 33 5.64 -4.02 9.89
N ASP A 34 5.23 -2.78 9.67
CA ASP A 34 5.03 -2.24 8.32
C ASP A 34 6.32 -1.56 7.82
N SER A 35 6.67 -1.80 6.54
CA SER A 35 7.82 -1.15 5.92
C SER A 35 7.59 0.36 5.83
N GLY A 36 8.58 1.15 6.25
CA GLY A 36 8.49 2.61 6.21
C GLY A 36 7.57 3.23 7.27
N SER A 37 7.24 2.49 8.33
CA SER A 37 6.56 3.03 9.51
C SER A 37 7.27 2.57 10.78
N LEU A 38 7.55 3.51 11.69
CA LEU A 38 8.07 3.19 13.02
C LEU A 38 6.97 2.81 14.02
N LYS A 39 5.70 2.98 13.61
CA LYS A 39 4.54 2.73 14.46
C LYS A 39 3.99 1.33 14.23
N VAL A 40 3.76 0.60 15.32
CA VAL A 40 3.02 -0.66 15.35
C VAL A 40 1.53 -0.38 15.49
N THR A 41 0.72 -0.94 14.59
CA THR A 41 -0.75 -0.80 14.61
C THR A 41 -1.48 -2.12 14.82
N ARG A 42 -0.77 -3.25 14.69
CA ARG A 42 -1.29 -4.60 14.83
C ARG A 42 -0.36 -5.42 15.69
N PHE A 43 -0.89 -6.24 16.56
CA PHE A 43 -0.11 -7.11 17.44
C PHE A 43 -0.95 -8.31 17.91
N GLY A 44 -0.31 -9.22 18.58
CA GLY A 44 -0.94 -10.42 19.12
C GLY A 44 -0.96 -11.60 18.14
N SER A 45 -1.45 -12.73 18.60
CA SER A 45 -1.67 -13.95 17.82
C SER A 45 -2.85 -14.74 18.37
N ASP A 46 -3.51 -15.52 17.51
CA ASP A 46 -4.67 -16.33 17.91
C ASP A 46 -4.29 -17.45 18.90
N VAL A 47 -3.04 -17.93 18.81
CA VAL A 47 -2.47 -18.95 19.69
C VAL A 47 -1.13 -18.50 20.24
N ALA A 48 -0.70 -19.10 21.36
CA ALA A 48 0.60 -18.80 21.94
C ALA A 48 1.73 -19.09 20.93
N PRO A 49 2.67 -18.15 20.70
CA PRO A 49 3.75 -18.35 19.75
C PRO A 49 4.69 -19.47 20.18
N ILE A 50 5.02 -20.38 19.25
CA ILE A 50 5.87 -21.54 19.53
C ILE A 50 7.37 -21.15 19.55
N GLY A 51 8.14 -21.78 20.44
CA GLY A 51 9.58 -21.59 20.60
C GLY A 51 9.95 -20.29 21.30
N GLU A 52 11.21 -20.14 21.68
CA GLU A 52 11.72 -18.96 22.37
C GLU A 52 11.53 -17.68 21.54
N LYS A 53 11.15 -16.63 22.23
CA LYS A 53 10.98 -15.28 21.66
C LYS A 53 11.89 -14.29 22.38
N LEU A 54 12.25 -13.22 21.70
CA LEU A 54 13.00 -12.11 22.31
C LEU A 54 12.08 -11.34 23.27
N VAL A 55 12.60 -10.93 24.40
CA VAL A 55 11.91 -10.00 25.31
C VAL A 55 12.13 -8.59 24.78
N MET A 56 11.05 -7.84 24.62
CA MET A 56 11.07 -6.41 24.27
C MET A 56 10.45 -5.59 25.38
N ARG A 57 10.90 -4.36 25.52
CA ARG A 57 10.37 -3.34 26.42
C ARG A 57 9.83 -2.17 25.62
N GLU A 58 8.89 -1.44 26.18
CA GLU A 58 8.39 -0.21 25.58
C GLU A 58 9.55 0.73 25.22
N GLY A 59 9.53 1.25 23.99
CA GLY A 59 10.59 2.10 23.45
C GLY A 59 11.76 1.36 22.77
N ASP A 60 11.91 0.04 22.93
CA ASP A 60 12.92 -0.73 22.22
C ASP A 60 12.72 -0.63 20.69
N VAL A 61 13.81 -0.56 19.92
CA VAL A 61 13.75 -0.58 18.47
C VAL A 61 13.77 -2.02 17.98
N LEU A 62 12.70 -2.40 17.28
CA LEU A 62 12.49 -3.73 16.73
C LEU A 62 12.95 -3.74 15.26
N PHE A 63 13.96 -4.53 14.96
CA PHE A 63 14.56 -4.62 13.62
C PHE A 63 14.33 -6.01 13.01
N GLY A 64 13.68 -6.05 11.85
CA GLY A 64 13.45 -7.28 11.09
C GLY A 64 14.70 -7.76 10.38
N LYS A 65 15.46 -8.69 11.01
CA LYS A 65 16.70 -9.21 10.44
C LYS A 65 16.51 -10.18 9.28
N ARG A 66 15.38 -10.90 9.21
CA ARG A 66 15.06 -11.86 8.15
C ARG A 66 14.27 -11.18 7.03
N ARG A 67 14.56 -11.50 5.78
CA ARG A 67 14.06 -10.81 4.58
C ARG A 67 14.38 -9.31 4.66
N ALA A 68 15.65 -9.02 4.90
CA ALA A 68 16.17 -7.68 5.18
C ALA A 68 15.72 -6.62 4.16
N TYR A 69 15.51 -7.02 2.89
CA TYR A 69 15.00 -6.16 1.82
C TYR A 69 13.62 -5.54 2.11
N GLN A 70 12.86 -6.11 3.05
CA GLN A 70 11.57 -5.54 3.47
C GLN A 70 11.72 -4.29 4.34
N LYS A 71 12.94 -3.95 4.80
CA LYS A 71 13.24 -2.74 5.57
C LYS A 71 12.27 -2.51 6.76
N LYS A 72 12.00 -3.55 7.55
CA LYS A 72 11.05 -3.51 8.67
C LYS A 72 11.71 -3.05 9.94
N VAL A 73 11.33 -1.88 10.43
CA VAL A 73 11.77 -1.28 11.71
C VAL A 73 10.56 -0.68 12.40
N ALA A 74 10.44 -0.90 13.71
CA ALA A 74 9.39 -0.26 14.50
C ALA A 74 9.86 -0.02 15.96
N ILE A 75 9.12 0.80 16.68
CA ILE A 75 9.31 1.00 18.11
C ILE A 75 8.30 0.12 18.85
N ALA A 76 8.76 -0.60 19.87
CA ALA A 76 7.90 -1.41 20.73
C ALA A 76 6.91 -0.50 21.49
N PRO A 77 5.60 -0.70 21.34
CA PRO A 77 4.59 0.16 21.97
C PRO A 77 4.26 -0.25 23.40
N PHE A 78 4.79 -1.37 23.87
CA PHE A 78 4.56 -1.95 25.21
C PHE A 78 5.63 -3.02 25.51
N ASP A 79 5.69 -3.46 26.74
CA ASP A 79 6.48 -4.62 27.17
C ASP A 79 5.86 -5.93 26.69
N GLY A 80 6.66 -6.81 26.09
CA GLY A 80 6.15 -8.06 25.53
C GLY A 80 7.23 -8.94 24.92
N ILE A 81 6.82 -9.72 23.92
CA ILE A 81 7.73 -10.62 23.20
C ILE A 81 7.77 -10.32 21.71
N PHE A 82 8.98 -10.43 21.15
CA PHE A 82 9.23 -10.18 19.73
C PHE A 82 9.77 -11.44 19.04
N SER A 83 9.44 -11.57 17.76
CA SER A 83 9.88 -12.68 16.92
C SER A 83 11.39 -12.90 16.96
N ALA A 84 11.83 -14.16 17.10
CA ALA A 84 13.24 -14.54 17.01
C ALA A 84 13.88 -14.26 15.61
N HIS A 85 13.05 -13.92 14.60
CA HIS A 85 13.48 -13.47 13.27
C HIS A 85 13.82 -11.98 13.21
N GLY A 86 13.80 -11.28 14.33
CA GLY A 86 14.22 -9.90 14.48
C GLY A 86 15.40 -9.73 15.43
N MET A 87 15.73 -8.48 15.72
CA MET A 87 16.62 -8.01 16.78
C MET A 87 15.89 -6.96 17.60
N VAL A 88 16.15 -6.94 18.90
CA VAL A 88 15.71 -5.89 19.83
C VAL A 88 16.92 -5.02 20.10
N LEU A 89 16.89 -3.78 19.59
CA LEU A 89 18.01 -2.84 19.64
C LEU A 89 17.72 -1.71 20.65
N ARG A 90 18.71 -1.36 21.45
CA ARG A 90 18.67 -0.24 22.39
C ARG A 90 19.80 0.72 22.09
N PRO A 91 19.62 2.05 22.22
CA PRO A 91 20.69 3.01 22.00
C PRO A 91 21.77 2.91 23.08
N ARG A 92 23.01 3.25 22.72
CA ARG A 92 24.03 3.66 23.68
C ARG A 92 23.99 5.18 23.74
N GLU A 93 23.36 5.70 24.80
CA GLU A 93 23.01 7.11 24.90
C GLU A 93 24.21 8.04 25.08
N ASP A 94 25.40 7.49 25.36
CA ASP A 94 26.67 8.20 25.32
C ASP A 94 27.19 8.49 23.89
N VAL A 95 26.62 7.83 22.85
CA VAL A 95 27.01 7.95 21.44
C VAL A 95 25.86 8.41 20.56
N ILE A 96 24.63 7.93 20.82
CA ILE A 96 23.46 8.26 20.00
C ILE A 96 22.29 8.69 20.89
N ASP A 97 21.67 9.81 20.51
CA ASP A 97 20.47 10.28 21.19
C ASP A 97 19.32 9.28 21.03
N LYS A 98 18.59 9.02 22.11
CA LYS A 98 17.52 8.01 22.17
C LYS A 98 16.39 8.27 21.17
N ASP A 99 16.05 9.53 20.92
CA ASP A 99 14.97 9.91 20.00
C ASP A 99 15.46 9.93 18.54
N PHE A 100 16.78 10.12 18.31
CA PHE A 100 17.40 10.00 17.02
C PHE A 100 17.63 8.54 16.60
N PHE A 101 17.85 7.64 17.54
CA PHE A 101 18.19 6.23 17.30
C PHE A 101 17.17 5.49 16.40
N PRO A 102 15.83 5.53 16.64
CA PRO A 102 14.87 4.87 15.75
C PRO A 102 14.89 5.43 14.32
N LEU A 103 15.12 6.74 14.18
CA LEU A 103 15.20 7.43 12.88
C LEU A 103 16.46 6.99 12.13
N PHE A 104 17.59 6.87 12.83
CA PHE A 104 18.84 6.34 12.27
C PHE A 104 18.66 4.89 11.79
N ILE A 105 18.11 3.99 12.62
CA ILE A 105 17.90 2.57 12.28
C ILE A 105 16.91 2.40 11.10
N SER A 106 15.93 3.30 10.95
CA SER A 106 14.97 3.26 9.84
C SER A 106 15.45 3.98 8.58
N SER A 107 16.60 4.65 8.63
CA SER A 107 17.16 5.39 7.49
C SER A 107 17.68 4.46 6.39
N ASP A 108 17.63 4.92 5.15
CA ASP A 108 18.27 4.22 4.03
C ASP A 108 19.79 4.09 4.23
N TYR A 109 20.42 5.07 4.92
CA TYR A 109 21.85 5.03 5.27
C TYR A 109 22.21 3.78 6.08
N PHE A 110 21.45 3.47 7.13
CA PHE A 110 21.64 2.25 7.93
C PHE A 110 21.15 1.00 7.21
N LEU A 111 19.94 1.04 6.68
CA LEU A 111 19.27 -0.14 6.12
C LEU A 111 20.00 -0.70 4.89
N ASP A 112 20.47 0.16 4.00
CA ASP A 112 21.19 -0.29 2.79
C ASP A 112 22.57 -0.87 3.14
N ALA A 113 23.27 -0.32 4.15
CA ALA A 113 24.48 -0.92 4.67
C ALA A 113 24.23 -2.29 5.32
N ALA A 114 23.16 -2.42 6.11
CA ALA A 114 22.77 -3.66 6.75
C ALA A 114 22.33 -4.74 5.74
N ILE A 115 21.61 -4.34 4.68
CA ILE A 115 21.17 -5.27 3.62
C ILE A 115 22.36 -5.83 2.83
N LYS A 116 23.40 -5.02 2.58
CA LYS A 116 24.59 -5.45 1.86
C LYS A 116 25.34 -6.61 2.52
N ILE A 117 25.25 -6.74 3.84
CA ILE A 117 25.88 -7.84 4.60
C ILE A 117 24.93 -9.02 4.87
N SER A 118 23.72 -8.97 4.36
CA SER A 118 22.74 -10.05 4.55
C SER A 118 23.14 -11.31 3.78
N VAL A 119 22.91 -12.49 4.36
CA VAL A 119 23.28 -13.80 3.81
C VAL A 119 22.04 -14.62 3.52
N GLY A 120 22.03 -15.29 2.36
CA GLY A 120 20.96 -16.18 1.90
C GLY A 120 20.21 -15.62 0.70
N SER A 121 19.81 -16.50 -0.24
CA SER A 121 19.15 -16.10 -1.51
C SER A 121 17.65 -15.87 -1.36
N LEU A 122 16.92 -16.84 -0.79
CA LEU A 122 15.44 -16.78 -0.68
C LEU A 122 14.96 -15.96 0.52
N SER A 123 15.72 -15.93 1.60
CA SER A 123 15.37 -15.23 2.84
C SER A 123 16.63 -14.60 3.45
N PRO A 124 17.20 -13.58 2.79
CA PRO A 124 18.44 -12.97 3.27
C PRO A 124 18.27 -12.46 4.70
N THR A 125 19.24 -12.84 5.53
CA THR A 125 19.22 -12.58 6.98
C THR A 125 20.46 -11.83 7.40
N ILE A 126 20.29 -10.81 8.22
CA ILE A 126 21.35 -10.03 8.84
C ILE A 126 21.72 -10.66 10.17
N ASN A 127 23.02 -10.93 10.38
CA ASN A 127 23.54 -11.45 11.64
C ASN A 127 24.15 -10.33 12.47
N TRP A 128 23.92 -10.36 13.79
CA TRP A 128 24.54 -9.38 14.70
C TRP A 128 26.05 -9.37 14.61
N ARG A 129 26.68 -10.56 14.46
CA ARG A 129 28.13 -10.71 14.34
C ARG A 129 28.72 -9.84 13.23
N ASP A 130 28.00 -9.70 12.12
CA ASP A 130 28.46 -8.94 10.95
C ASP A 130 28.00 -7.49 11.06
N LEU A 131 26.76 -7.25 11.51
CA LEU A 131 26.16 -5.94 11.68
C LEU A 131 26.94 -5.07 12.67
N ARG A 132 27.37 -5.63 13.82
CA ARG A 132 28.08 -4.91 14.89
C ARG A 132 29.39 -4.27 14.43
N ASN A 133 30.00 -4.77 13.37
CA ASN A 133 31.27 -4.29 12.82
C ASN A 133 31.08 -3.19 11.75
N LEU A 134 29.86 -2.96 11.28
CA LEU A 134 29.59 -1.85 10.36
C LEU A 134 29.91 -0.52 11.04
N GLU A 135 30.48 0.38 10.28
CA GLU A 135 30.87 1.70 10.77
C GLU A 135 29.96 2.77 10.18
N PHE A 136 29.50 3.67 11.04
CA PHE A 136 28.61 4.76 10.68
C PHE A 136 29.15 6.09 11.21
N ASN A 137 29.00 7.13 10.39
CA ASN A 137 29.26 8.50 10.83
C ASN A 137 28.03 9.00 11.57
N LEU A 138 28.22 9.65 12.72
CA LEU A 138 27.15 10.30 13.45
C LEU A 138 27.53 11.75 13.77
N PRO A 139 26.59 12.69 13.69
CA PRO A 139 26.80 14.05 14.15
C PRO A 139 26.97 14.10 15.67
N PRO A 140 27.42 15.21 16.25
CA PRO A 140 27.44 15.42 17.71
C PRO A 140 26.04 15.28 18.32
N LEU A 141 25.95 14.88 19.60
CA LEU A 141 24.68 14.61 20.28
C LEU A 141 23.69 15.79 20.26
N ASP A 142 24.17 17.01 20.37
CA ASP A 142 23.33 18.21 20.28
C ASP A 142 22.71 18.43 18.89
N GLU A 143 23.43 18.06 17.84
CA GLU A 143 22.91 18.06 16.48
C GLU A 143 21.93 16.91 16.24
N GLN A 144 22.21 15.71 16.80
CA GLN A 144 21.28 14.57 16.76
C GLN A 144 19.94 14.93 17.40
N GLN A 145 19.91 15.61 18.54
CA GLN A 145 18.70 16.06 19.21
C GLN A 145 17.88 17.03 18.36
N LYS A 146 18.54 18.00 17.72
CA LYS A 146 17.88 18.94 16.80
C LYS A 146 17.30 18.22 15.57
N LEU A 147 18.08 17.30 15.00
CA LEU A 147 17.63 16.48 13.87
C LEU A 147 16.44 15.60 14.26
N ALA A 148 16.48 14.97 15.46
CA ALA A 148 15.39 14.15 15.96
C ALA A 148 14.10 14.94 16.04
N GLN A 149 14.12 16.15 16.62
CA GLN A 149 12.92 17.01 16.70
C GLN A 149 12.30 17.30 15.36
N VAL A 150 13.10 17.69 14.35
CA VAL A 150 12.63 18.00 13.00
C VAL A 150 12.11 16.73 12.30
N LEU A 151 12.89 15.65 12.33
CA LEU A 151 12.54 14.40 11.67
C LEU A 151 11.29 13.74 12.27
N TRP A 152 11.10 13.80 13.58
CA TRP A 152 9.87 13.33 14.22
C TRP A 152 8.65 14.17 13.85
N ALA A 153 8.79 15.50 13.79
CA ALA A 153 7.70 16.36 13.32
C ALA A 153 7.30 16.01 11.87
N MET A 154 8.29 15.79 10.99
CA MET A 154 8.04 15.35 9.62
C MET A 154 7.40 13.96 9.57
N ASN A 155 7.91 12.98 10.34
CA ASN A 155 7.35 11.63 10.40
C ASN A 155 5.88 11.64 10.87
N ASN A 156 5.57 12.42 11.91
CA ASN A 156 4.20 12.57 12.41
C ASN A 156 3.28 13.21 11.36
N THR A 157 3.77 14.18 10.61
CA THR A 157 3.03 14.80 9.50
C THR A 157 2.79 13.80 8.36
N MET A 158 3.78 13.01 7.99
CA MET A 158 3.61 11.94 6.98
C MET A 158 2.55 10.91 7.42
N GLU A 159 2.57 10.49 8.69
CA GLU A 159 1.55 9.58 9.23
C GLU A 159 0.15 10.22 9.26
N ALA A 160 0.05 11.53 9.55
CA ALA A 160 -1.20 12.28 9.47
C ALA A 160 -1.74 12.34 8.03
N TYR A 161 -0.88 12.57 7.04
CA TYR A 161 -1.27 12.55 5.63
C TYR A 161 -1.77 11.17 5.18
N LYS A 162 -1.08 10.09 5.56
CA LYS A 162 -1.56 8.71 5.27
C LYS A 162 -2.95 8.45 5.84
N LYS A 163 -3.19 8.88 7.09
CA LYS A 163 -4.52 8.76 7.73
C LYS A 163 -5.57 9.61 7.01
N LEU A 164 -5.21 10.82 6.58
CA LEU A 164 -6.14 11.71 5.88
C LEU A 164 -6.53 11.16 4.50
N ILE A 165 -5.57 10.59 3.77
CA ILE A 165 -5.84 9.88 2.50
C ILE A 165 -6.87 8.78 2.72
N LYS A 166 -6.63 7.93 3.73
CA LYS A 166 -7.55 6.83 4.07
C LYS A 166 -8.93 7.35 4.48
N ALA A 167 -8.99 8.36 5.33
CA ALA A 167 -10.25 8.98 5.77
C ALA A 167 -11.03 9.60 4.61
N THR A 168 -10.35 10.18 3.63
CA THR A 168 -10.99 10.72 2.40
C THR A 168 -11.61 9.61 1.56
N GLU A 169 -10.93 8.47 1.41
CA GLU A 169 -11.48 7.29 0.73
C GLU A 169 -12.72 6.74 1.45
N ASP A 170 -12.64 6.60 2.77
CA ASP A 170 -13.74 6.09 3.58
C ASP A 170 -14.94 7.07 3.60
N LEU A 171 -14.67 8.38 3.53
CA LEU A 171 -15.71 9.41 3.43
C LEU A 171 -16.53 9.25 2.14
N VAL A 172 -15.87 9.05 0.98
CA VAL A 172 -16.58 8.86 -0.31
C VAL A 172 -17.46 7.60 -0.26
N LYS A 173 -16.94 6.50 0.29
CA LYS A 173 -17.71 5.26 0.45
C LYS A 173 -18.90 5.43 1.40
N SER A 174 -18.67 6.06 2.55
CA SER A 174 -19.72 6.32 3.53
C SER A 174 -20.81 7.24 2.97
N GLN A 175 -20.43 8.28 2.24
CA GLN A 175 -21.35 9.20 1.58
C GLN A 175 -22.17 8.50 0.49
N PHE A 176 -21.54 7.57 -0.28
CA PHE A 176 -22.25 6.77 -1.26
C PHE A 176 -23.35 5.94 -0.58
N ILE A 177 -23.03 5.21 0.49
CA ILE A 177 -23.98 4.38 1.23
C ILE A 177 -25.08 5.24 1.88
N ALA A 178 -24.71 6.37 2.50
CA ALA A 178 -25.67 7.27 3.14
C ALA A 178 -26.66 7.87 2.15
N GLN A 179 -26.22 8.19 0.93
CA GLN A 179 -27.07 8.83 -0.07
C GLN A 179 -27.87 7.84 -0.91
N PHE A 180 -27.31 6.68 -1.22
CA PHE A 180 -27.91 5.73 -2.15
C PHE A 180 -28.40 4.44 -1.47
N GLY A 181 -27.96 4.18 -0.25
CA GLY A 181 -28.26 2.94 0.46
C GLY A 181 -27.48 1.73 -0.06
N THR A 182 -27.94 0.56 0.34
CA THR A 182 -27.54 -0.74 -0.18
C THR A 182 -28.67 -1.31 -1.05
N ALA A 183 -28.44 -2.43 -1.71
CA ALA A 183 -29.48 -3.09 -2.51
C ALA A 183 -30.71 -3.48 -1.67
N GLU A 184 -30.50 -3.78 -0.38
CA GLU A 184 -31.58 -4.18 0.55
C GLU A 184 -32.29 -2.96 1.16
N CYS A 185 -31.63 -1.81 1.22
CA CYS A 185 -32.15 -0.61 1.87
C CYS A 185 -31.77 0.65 1.07
N THR A 186 -32.58 0.95 0.04
CA THR A 186 -32.40 2.13 -0.82
C THR A 186 -33.77 2.75 -1.14
N PRO A 187 -33.88 4.09 -1.25
CA PRO A 187 -35.10 4.74 -1.74
C PRO A 187 -35.24 4.70 -3.28
N TYR A 188 -34.25 4.14 -3.99
CA TYR A 188 -34.22 4.14 -5.45
C TYR A 188 -34.58 2.77 -6.02
N GLU A 189 -34.92 2.75 -7.32
CA GLU A 189 -35.06 1.52 -8.09
C GLU A 189 -33.77 0.71 -8.01
N VAL A 190 -33.86 -0.60 -7.72
CA VAL A 190 -32.75 -1.52 -7.79
C VAL A 190 -32.78 -2.27 -9.11
N SER A 191 -31.73 -2.18 -9.87
CA SER A 191 -31.49 -2.93 -11.11
C SER A 191 -30.31 -3.86 -10.95
N THR A 192 -29.78 -4.41 -12.05
CA THR A 192 -28.56 -5.21 -12.03
C THR A 192 -27.52 -4.65 -12.99
N ILE A 193 -26.24 -4.88 -12.67
CA ILE A 193 -25.15 -4.43 -13.54
C ILE A 193 -25.31 -4.93 -14.97
N GLY A 194 -25.77 -6.19 -15.16
CA GLY A 194 -25.97 -6.74 -16.50
C GLY A 194 -27.12 -6.13 -17.29
N LYS A 195 -28.09 -5.47 -16.64
CA LYS A 195 -29.16 -4.72 -17.30
C LYS A 195 -28.74 -3.28 -17.63
N GLU A 196 -27.98 -2.66 -16.74
CA GLU A 196 -27.61 -1.25 -16.86
C GLU A 196 -26.27 -1.03 -17.58
N CYS A 197 -25.43 -2.07 -17.74
CA CYS A 197 -24.09 -1.96 -18.27
C CYS A 197 -23.79 -3.06 -19.30
N VAL A 198 -22.85 -2.78 -20.19
CA VAL A 198 -22.27 -3.81 -21.06
C VAL A 198 -20.97 -4.30 -20.43
N LEU A 199 -20.86 -5.62 -20.23
CA LEU A 199 -19.66 -6.27 -19.70
C LEU A 199 -18.76 -6.73 -20.84
N LYS A 200 -17.53 -6.29 -20.86
CA LYS A 200 -16.56 -6.60 -21.90
C LYS A 200 -15.25 -7.11 -21.33
N SER A 201 -14.87 -8.32 -21.71
CA SER A 201 -13.58 -8.88 -21.38
C SER A 201 -12.50 -8.32 -22.31
N GLY A 202 -11.30 -8.14 -21.79
CA GLY A 202 -10.15 -7.80 -22.60
C GLY A 202 -9.68 -8.95 -23.50
N THR A 203 -8.66 -8.69 -24.29
CA THR A 203 -8.07 -9.60 -25.25
C THR A 203 -6.55 -9.63 -25.16
N THR A 204 -5.94 -10.63 -25.79
CA THR A 204 -4.48 -10.68 -25.96
C THR A 204 -4.15 -10.37 -27.40
N PHE A 205 -3.27 -9.41 -27.61
CA PHE A 205 -2.70 -9.14 -28.93
C PHE A 205 -1.38 -9.92 -29.11
N PRO A 206 -1.05 -10.36 -30.33
CA PRO A 206 0.27 -10.86 -30.65
C PRO A 206 1.36 -9.80 -30.35
N ALA A 207 2.54 -10.24 -29.97
CA ALA A 207 3.63 -9.33 -29.54
C ALA A 207 4.06 -8.37 -30.67
N ASP A 208 3.95 -8.77 -31.92
CA ASP A 208 4.25 -7.93 -33.10
C ASP A 208 3.20 -6.82 -33.34
N LYS A 209 2.04 -6.89 -32.68
CA LYS A 209 0.99 -5.86 -32.69
C LYS A 209 1.02 -4.93 -31.49
N GLU A 210 1.79 -5.27 -30.47
CA GLU A 210 2.01 -4.40 -29.32
C GLU A 210 3.08 -3.36 -29.67
N LEU A 211 2.73 -2.09 -29.60
CA LEU A 211 3.59 -0.95 -29.94
C LEU A 211 4.00 -0.21 -28.66
N ALA A 212 5.20 0.38 -28.66
CA ALA A 212 5.62 1.29 -27.57
C ALA A 212 4.87 2.64 -27.63
N VAL A 213 4.42 3.03 -28.81
CA VAL A 213 3.61 4.23 -29.06
C VAL A 213 2.59 3.86 -30.15
N GLY A 214 1.33 4.26 -29.98
CA GLY A 214 0.26 3.94 -30.95
C GLY A 214 -0.99 4.77 -30.67
N ASP A 215 -2.04 4.51 -31.45
CA ASP A 215 -3.27 5.30 -31.44
C ASP A 215 -4.16 4.98 -30.24
N VAL A 216 -4.16 3.70 -29.82
CA VAL A 216 -5.05 3.19 -28.77
C VAL A 216 -4.23 2.60 -27.65
N ILE A 217 -4.49 3.03 -26.42
CA ILE A 217 -3.88 2.45 -25.22
C ILE A 217 -4.23 0.96 -25.13
N TYR A 218 -3.23 0.11 -24.86
CA TYR A 218 -3.42 -1.28 -24.50
C TYR A 218 -3.02 -1.49 -23.05
N ALA A 219 -3.99 -1.29 -22.14
CA ALA A 219 -3.73 -1.34 -20.70
C ALA A 219 -3.74 -2.79 -20.20
N LYS A 220 -2.66 -3.18 -19.55
CA LYS A 220 -2.52 -4.44 -18.80
C LYS A 220 -2.76 -4.20 -17.32
N VAL A 221 -3.06 -5.25 -16.56
CA VAL A 221 -3.27 -5.14 -15.10
C VAL A 221 -2.11 -4.40 -14.41
N ALA A 222 -0.87 -4.63 -14.85
CA ALA A 222 0.31 -3.96 -14.30
C ALA A 222 0.28 -2.43 -14.48
N ASP A 223 -0.33 -1.94 -15.55
CA ASP A 223 -0.38 -0.50 -15.87
C ASP A 223 -1.32 0.27 -14.92
N MET A 224 -2.20 -0.42 -14.20
CA MET A 224 -2.99 0.18 -13.10
C MET A 224 -2.11 0.68 -11.93
N ASN A 225 -0.80 0.32 -11.94
CA ASN A 225 0.17 0.75 -10.93
C ASN A 225 1.10 1.87 -11.43
N LEU A 226 0.97 2.30 -12.67
CA LEU A 226 1.76 3.40 -13.19
C LEU A 226 1.37 4.71 -12.49
N PRO A 227 2.34 5.57 -12.16
CA PRO A 227 2.06 6.90 -11.63
C PRO A 227 1.11 7.67 -12.56
N GLY A 228 0.08 8.27 -12.00
CA GLY A 228 -0.97 8.97 -12.73
C GLY A 228 -2.15 8.11 -13.17
N ASN A 229 -2.08 6.77 -12.95
CA ASN A 229 -3.17 5.82 -13.23
C ASN A 229 -3.95 5.41 -11.96
N GLU A 230 -3.91 6.19 -10.90
CA GLU A 230 -4.55 5.85 -9.61
C GLU A 230 -6.09 5.82 -9.70
N ILE A 231 -6.67 6.69 -10.54
CA ILE A 231 -8.12 6.80 -10.77
C ILE A 231 -8.45 6.55 -12.24
N TYR A 232 -7.73 7.22 -13.14
CA TYR A 232 -7.93 7.13 -14.58
C TYR A 232 -6.74 6.45 -15.25
N ILE A 233 -7.01 5.55 -16.20
CA ILE A 233 -5.95 5.09 -17.12
C ILE A 233 -5.62 6.22 -18.08
N ARG A 234 -4.41 6.77 -17.94
CA ARG A 234 -3.88 7.86 -18.77
C ARG A 234 -2.78 7.39 -19.71
N SER A 235 -2.06 6.34 -19.31
CA SER A 235 -0.91 5.82 -20.05
C SER A 235 -0.78 4.31 -19.84
N SER A 236 -0.05 3.67 -20.75
CA SER A 236 0.32 2.27 -20.65
C SER A 236 1.74 2.08 -21.22
N LYS A 237 2.33 0.95 -20.94
CA LYS A 237 3.60 0.52 -21.56
C LYS A 237 3.40 -0.04 -22.97
N ALA A 238 2.16 -0.33 -23.37
CA ALA A 238 1.81 -0.90 -24.68
C ALA A 238 0.63 -0.15 -25.31
N TYR A 239 0.68 -0.06 -26.62
CA TYR A 239 -0.33 0.55 -27.47
C TYR A 239 -0.62 -0.39 -28.64
N VAL A 240 -1.71 -0.16 -29.35
CA VAL A 240 -2.04 -0.83 -30.61
C VAL A 240 -2.53 0.19 -31.64
N SER A 241 -2.48 -0.16 -32.93
CA SER A 241 -3.11 0.66 -33.97
C SER A 241 -4.64 0.56 -33.89
N THR A 242 -5.34 1.57 -34.39
CA THR A 242 -6.80 1.58 -34.48
C THR A 242 -7.34 0.35 -35.19
N ASP A 243 -6.69 -0.06 -36.28
CA ASP A 243 -7.10 -1.25 -37.05
C ASP A 243 -6.96 -2.54 -36.24
N THR A 244 -5.87 -2.68 -35.45
CA THR A 244 -5.65 -3.82 -34.56
C THR A 244 -6.66 -3.83 -33.40
N ALA A 245 -6.94 -2.67 -32.82
CA ALA A 245 -7.92 -2.51 -31.76
C ALA A 245 -9.32 -2.92 -32.13
N GLY A 246 -9.81 -2.46 -33.29
CA GLY A 246 -11.09 -2.85 -33.89
C GLY A 246 -12.24 -2.92 -32.87
N LYS A 247 -12.92 -4.07 -32.84
CA LYS A 247 -14.07 -4.31 -31.94
C LYS A 247 -13.68 -4.55 -30.48
N THR A 248 -12.37 -4.61 -30.13
CA THR A 248 -11.92 -4.88 -28.76
C THR A 248 -11.87 -3.63 -27.89
N ILE A 249 -12.01 -2.45 -28.49
CA ILE A 249 -12.02 -1.15 -27.79
C ILE A 249 -13.13 -1.12 -26.74
N ILE A 250 -12.76 -0.75 -25.53
CA ILE A 250 -13.65 -0.36 -24.43
C ILE A 250 -13.70 1.17 -24.45
N PRO A 251 -14.87 1.78 -24.54
CA PRO A 251 -14.98 3.24 -24.70
C PRO A 251 -14.55 3.99 -23.43
N ALA A 252 -14.09 5.22 -23.63
CA ALA A 252 -13.91 6.19 -22.56
C ALA A 252 -15.16 6.25 -21.67
N GLY A 253 -14.97 6.54 -20.36
CA GLY A 253 -16.07 6.51 -19.40
C GLY A 253 -16.44 5.11 -18.89
N SER A 254 -15.69 4.08 -19.21
CA SER A 254 -15.90 2.74 -18.64
C SER A 254 -15.10 2.53 -17.38
N VAL A 255 -15.54 1.61 -16.52
CA VAL A 255 -14.81 1.15 -15.33
C VAL A 255 -14.13 -0.17 -15.67
N ILE A 256 -12.86 -0.30 -15.27
CA ILE A 256 -12.10 -1.54 -15.44
C ILE A 256 -11.53 -2.05 -14.12
N PHE A 257 -11.36 -3.36 -14.01
CA PHE A 257 -10.71 -4.01 -12.86
C PHE A 257 -10.08 -5.35 -13.24
N PRO A 258 -9.09 -5.85 -12.45
CA PRO A 258 -8.52 -7.18 -12.64
C PRO A 258 -9.57 -8.27 -12.43
N LYS A 259 -9.62 -9.24 -13.35
CA LYS A 259 -10.59 -10.34 -13.25
C LYS A 259 -9.97 -11.72 -13.10
N ARG A 260 -8.63 -11.83 -12.92
CA ARG A 260 -7.96 -13.12 -12.83
C ARG A 260 -6.77 -13.12 -11.87
N GLY A 261 -6.65 -14.19 -11.07
CA GLY A 261 -5.52 -14.51 -10.23
C GLY A 261 -5.30 -13.54 -9.06
N GLY A 262 -4.09 -13.51 -8.52
CA GLY A 262 -3.74 -12.69 -7.35
C GLY A 262 -3.97 -11.18 -7.51
N ALA A 263 -4.09 -10.69 -8.74
CA ALA A 263 -4.40 -9.29 -8.99
C ALA A 263 -5.80 -8.88 -8.49
N ILE A 264 -6.76 -9.82 -8.39
CA ILE A 264 -8.10 -9.58 -7.80
C ILE A 264 -7.96 -9.10 -6.36
N GLY A 265 -7.07 -9.73 -5.56
CA GLY A 265 -6.82 -9.33 -4.16
C GLY A 265 -6.21 -7.94 -3.98
N THR A 266 -5.73 -7.30 -5.06
CA THR A 266 -5.33 -5.88 -5.01
C THR A 266 -6.52 -4.93 -4.96
N ASN A 267 -7.70 -5.40 -5.27
CA ASN A 267 -8.98 -4.70 -5.25
C ASN A 267 -9.00 -3.40 -6.08
N LYS A 268 -8.17 -3.28 -7.13
CA LYS A 268 -8.00 -2.08 -7.93
C LYS A 268 -9.13 -1.92 -8.94
N LYS A 269 -9.66 -0.71 -9.05
CA LYS A 269 -10.60 -0.28 -10.09
C LYS A 269 -10.08 1.02 -10.69
N ARG A 270 -10.31 1.22 -12.01
CA ARG A 270 -9.91 2.43 -12.74
C ARG A 270 -11.00 2.84 -13.70
N MET A 271 -11.10 4.13 -13.99
CA MET A 271 -11.91 4.66 -15.08
C MET A 271 -11.04 4.81 -16.33
N LEU A 272 -11.64 4.65 -17.50
CA LEU A 272 -10.99 4.92 -18.77
C LEU A 272 -11.20 6.39 -19.17
N LEU A 273 -10.09 7.12 -19.33
CA LEU A 273 -10.13 8.50 -19.83
C LEU A 273 -10.26 8.55 -21.34
N PHE A 274 -9.72 7.55 -22.04
CA PHE A 274 -9.69 7.40 -23.48
C PHE A 274 -10.24 6.03 -23.89
N ASP A 275 -10.64 5.90 -25.14
CA ASP A 275 -10.91 4.61 -25.75
C ASP A 275 -9.68 3.70 -25.62
N THR A 276 -9.87 2.52 -25.02
CA THR A 276 -8.75 1.71 -24.53
C THR A 276 -9.02 0.23 -24.80
N CYS A 277 -8.01 -0.50 -25.25
CA CYS A 277 -8.00 -1.96 -25.20
C CYS A 277 -7.41 -2.41 -23.87
N VAL A 278 -7.92 -3.51 -23.31
CA VAL A 278 -7.38 -4.07 -22.07
C VAL A 278 -6.97 -5.54 -22.29
N ASP A 279 -6.06 -6.02 -21.45
CA ASP A 279 -5.59 -7.41 -21.53
C ASP A 279 -6.64 -8.42 -21.08
N LEU A 280 -6.42 -9.68 -21.41
CA LEU A 280 -7.29 -10.83 -21.07
C LEU A 280 -7.62 -10.92 -19.57
N ASN A 281 -6.77 -10.39 -18.70
CA ASN A 281 -6.92 -10.45 -17.25
C ASN A 281 -7.73 -9.28 -16.68
N THR A 282 -8.29 -8.43 -17.54
CA THR A 282 -9.05 -7.23 -17.16
C THR A 282 -10.49 -7.34 -17.65
N MET A 283 -11.44 -6.90 -16.83
CA MET A 283 -12.86 -6.72 -17.14
C MET A 283 -13.15 -5.24 -17.32
N GLY A 284 -13.92 -4.90 -18.35
CA GLY A 284 -14.52 -3.59 -18.55
C GLY A 284 -16.03 -3.62 -18.30
N VAL A 285 -16.52 -2.60 -17.62
CA VAL A 285 -17.94 -2.35 -17.38
C VAL A 285 -18.29 -1.00 -18.00
N ILE A 286 -19.05 -1.04 -19.07
CA ILE A 286 -19.45 0.11 -19.86
C ILE A 286 -20.82 0.56 -19.36
N PRO A 287 -20.98 1.75 -18.76
CA PRO A 287 -22.27 2.22 -18.26
C PRO A 287 -23.24 2.47 -19.41
N GLY A 288 -24.50 2.12 -19.21
CA GLY A 288 -25.60 2.53 -20.06
C GLY A 288 -26.07 3.96 -19.74
N THR A 289 -27.13 4.39 -20.40
CA THR A 289 -27.62 5.79 -20.33
C THR A 289 -28.16 6.21 -18.96
N ARG A 290 -28.48 5.26 -18.09
CA ARG A 290 -29.05 5.50 -16.74
C ARG A 290 -27.98 5.65 -15.67
N LEU A 291 -26.70 5.38 -15.97
CA LEU A 291 -25.59 5.44 -15.00
C LEU A 291 -24.50 6.38 -15.48
N LEU A 292 -24.04 7.26 -14.59
CA LEU A 292 -22.81 8.03 -14.80
C LEU A 292 -21.59 7.18 -14.47
N THR A 293 -20.49 7.39 -15.18
CA THR A 293 -19.22 6.67 -14.96
C THR A 293 -18.72 6.79 -13.53
N GLU A 294 -18.70 8.01 -12.97
CA GLU A 294 -18.21 8.26 -11.62
C GLU A 294 -19.11 7.61 -10.56
N TYR A 295 -20.43 7.57 -10.79
CA TYR A 295 -21.35 6.85 -9.93
C TYR A 295 -21.07 5.34 -9.95
N LEU A 296 -20.93 4.76 -11.15
CA LEU A 296 -20.59 3.35 -11.34
C LEU A 296 -19.22 3.02 -10.72
N PHE A 297 -18.24 3.90 -10.89
CA PHE A 297 -16.92 3.74 -10.28
C PHE A 297 -16.99 3.73 -8.74
N ALA A 298 -17.72 4.66 -8.14
CA ALA A 298 -17.92 4.72 -6.69
C ALA A 298 -18.64 3.47 -6.17
N TYR A 299 -19.64 2.96 -6.89
CA TYR A 299 -20.29 1.69 -6.59
C TYR A 299 -19.26 0.54 -6.53
N PHE A 300 -18.42 0.41 -7.56
CA PHE A 300 -17.37 -0.61 -7.58
C PHE A 300 -16.29 -0.40 -6.52
N GLN A 301 -16.00 0.84 -6.14
CA GLN A 301 -15.07 1.13 -5.02
C GLN A 301 -15.59 0.61 -3.67
N GLY A 302 -16.91 0.51 -3.51
CA GLY A 302 -17.55 -0.07 -2.33
C GLY A 302 -17.47 -1.61 -2.27
N LEU A 303 -17.21 -2.29 -3.40
CA LEU A 303 -17.16 -3.74 -3.47
C LEU A 303 -15.75 -4.28 -3.23
N ASP A 304 -15.65 -5.44 -2.57
CA ASP A 304 -14.41 -6.24 -2.63
C ASP A 304 -14.49 -7.20 -3.82
N LEU A 305 -13.50 -7.14 -4.71
CA LEU A 305 -13.43 -8.02 -5.89
C LEU A 305 -13.22 -9.49 -5.49
N ALA A 306 -12.63 -9.74 -4.32
CA ALA A 306 -12.46 -11.09 -3.81
C ALA A 306 -13.81 -11.74 -3.51
N ASP A 307 -14.77 -10.98 -2.95
CA ASP A 307 -16.11 -11.48 -2.59
C ASP A 307 -16.94 -11.88 -3.80
N ILE A 308 -16.71 -11.27 -4.96
CA ILE A 308 -17.43 -11.58 -6.20
C ILE A 308 -16.69 -12.56 -7.10
N SER A 309 -15.52 -13.04 -6.68
CA SER A 309 -14.76 -14.06 -7.43
C SER A 309 -15.36 -15.46 -7.25
N ASP A 310 -14.94 -16.39 -8.10
CA ASP A 310 -15.44 -17.79 -8.09
C ASP A 310 -14.84 -18.67 -6.97
N GLY A 311 -13.95 -18.11 -6.13
CA GLY A 311 -13.33 -18.82 -4.99
C GLY A 311 -12.36 -19.95 -5.38
N SER A 312 -12.00 -20.09 -6.65
CA SER A 312 -11.05 -21.12 -7.12
C SER A 312 -9.61 -20.81 -6.67
N THR A 313 -8.72 -21.81 -6.75
CA THR A 313 -7.27 -21.65 -6.41
C THR A 313 -6.61 -20.52 -7.21
N ILE A 314 -7.05 -20.29 -8.45
CA ILE A 314 -6.73 -19.12 -9.26
C ILE A 314 -8.05 -18.37 -9.46
N PRO A 315 -8.37 -17.41 -8.57
CA PRO A 315 -9.67 -16.78 -8.56
C PRO A 315 -9.96 -16.06 -9.89
N GLN A 316 -11.22 -16.11 -10.32
CA GLN A 316 -11.67 -15.46 -11.54
C GLN A 316 -13.00 -14.74 -11.32
N ILE A 317 -13.17 -13.62 -12.02
CA ILE A 317 -14.41 -12.86 -12.10
C ILE A 317 -14.88 -12.91 -13.55
N ASN A 318 -16.04 -13.51 -13.78
CA ASN A 318 -16.64 -13.65 -15.10
C ASN A 318 -17.94 -12.85 -15.18
N ASN A 319 -18.51 -12.69 -16.37
CA ASN A 319 -19.77 -11.97 -16.56
C ASN A 319 -20.88 -12.49 -15.63
N LYS A 320 -20.94 -13.81 -15.38
CA LYS A 320 -21.92 -14.44 -14.47
C LYS A 320 -21.79 -13.99 -13.02
N ASN A 321 -20.60 -13.52 -12.62
CA ASN A 321 -20.36 -13.00 -11.26
C ASN A 321 -20.75 -11.52 -11.15
N VAL A 322 -20.57 -10.74 -12.22
CA VAL A 322 -20.79 -9.28 -12.26
C VAL A 322 -22.20 -8.92 -12.68
N ALA A 323 -22.75 -9.60 -13.69
CA ALA A 323 -24.06 -9.25 -14.24
C ALA A 323 -25.22 -9.27 -13.23
N PRO A 324 -25.31 -10.20 -12.26
CA PRO A 324 -26.39 -10.22 -11.28
C PRO A 324 -26.21 -9.23 -10.14
N LEU A 325 -25.05 -8.53 -9.99
CA LEU A 325 -24.83 -7.59 -8.90
C LEU A 325 -25.90 -6.52 -8.89
N PRO A 326 -26.61 -6.33 -7.75
CA PRO A 326 -27.66 -5.34 -7.63
C PRO A 326 -27.07 -3.93 -7.51
N ILE A 327 -27.62 -2.98 -8.22
CA ILE A 327 -27.19 -1.58 -8.18
C ILE A 327 -28.42 -0.66 -8.04
N PRO A 328 -28.44 0.27 -7.06
CA PRO A 328 -29.42 1.36 -7.04
C PRO A 328 -29.27 2.24 -8.28
N VAL A 329 -30.39 2.69 -8.86
CA VAL A 329 -30.39 3.54 -10.06
C VAL A 329 -31.09 4.87 -9.73
N PRO A 330 -30.41 5.80 -9.05
CA PRO A 330 -30.97 7.11 -8.76
C PRO A 330 -31.06 7.97 -10.04
N PRO A 331 -31.90 9.00 -10.06
CA PRO A 331 -31.98 9.94 -11.18
C PRO A 331 -30.61 10.59 -11.49
N ILE A 332 -30.31 10.81 -12.77
CA ILE A 332 -29.03 11.38 -13.24
C ILE A 332 -28.60 12.68 -12.51
N PRO A 333 -29.51 13.62 -12.17
CA PRO A 333 -29.10 14.83 -11.42
C PRO A 333 -28.53 14.51 -10.05
N ILE A 334 -29.05 13.47 -9.37
CA ILE A 334 -28.57 13.04 -8.04
C ILE A 334 -27.22 12.37 -8.17
N GLN A 335 -27.03 11.47 -9.16
CA GLN A 335 -25.74 10.88 -9.47
C GLN A 335 -24.70 11.97 -9.79
N ARG A 336 -25.06 13.02 -10.53
CA ARG A 336 -24.19 14.15 -10.88
C ARG A 336 -23.75 14.94 -9.66
N ALA A 337 -24.65 15.19 -8.71
CA ALA A 337 -24.29 15.88 -7.47
C ALA A 337 -23.28 15.10 -6.65
N PHE A 338 -23.47 13.76 -6.53
CA PHE A 338 -22.50 12.88 -5.90
C PHE A 338 -21.16 12.85 -6.67
N SER A 339 -21.20 12.78 -7.99
CA SER A 339 -19.99 12.78 -8.83
C SER A 339 -19.15 14.05 -8.64
N ALA A 340 -19.79 15.21 -8.46
CA ALA A 340 -19.10 16.46 -8.15
C ALA A 340 -18.39 16.41 -6.79
N PHE A 341 -19.05 15.85 -5.75
CA PHE A 341 -18.46 15.60 -4.43
C PHE A 341 -17.27 14.64 -4.52
N SER A 342 -17.43 13.49 -5.19
CA SER A 342 -16.36 12.50 -5.37
C SER A 342 -15.14 13.11 -6.06
N LYS A 343 -15.33 13.87 -7.15
CA LYS A 343 -14.24 14.56 -7.85
C LYS A 343 -13.50 15.56 -6.98
N GLN A 344 -14.21 16.31 -6.12
CA GLN A 344 -13.58 17.23 -5.18
C GLN A 344 -12.74 16.48 -4.13
N SER A 345 -13.24 15.32 -3.64
CA SER A 345 -12.52 14.46 -2.70
C SER A 345 -11.27 13.86 -3.35
N ASP A 346 -11.36 13.40 -4.60
CA ASP A 346 -10.23 12.87 -5.38
C ASP A 346 -9.14 13.94 -5.60
N LYS A 347 -9.55 15.19 -5.89
CA LYS A 347 -8.61 16.32 -6.01
C LYS A 347 -7.88 16.57 -4.70
N SER A 348 -8.61 16.65 -3.58
CA SER A 348 -8.01 16.85 -2.25
C SER A 348 -7.06 15.71 -1.89
N LYS A 349 -7.44 14.45 -2.18
CA LYS A 349 -6.58 13.29 -1.98
C LYS A 349 -5.29 13.41 -2.78
N PHE A 350 -5.36 13.76 -4.05
CA PHE A 350 -4.19 13.92 -4.91
C PHE A 350 -3.23 15.01 -4.38
N GLU A 351 -3.76 16.15 -3.91
CA GLU A 351 -2.94 17.22 -3.31
C GLU A 351 -2.22 16.74 -2.04
N ILE A 352 -2.88 15.92 -1.21
CA ILE A 352 -2.27 15.32 -0.01
C ILE A 352 -1.19 14.28 -0.39
N GLU A 353 -1.43 13.46 -1.40
CA GLU A 353 -0.46 12.49 -1.92
C GLU A 353 0.81 13.17 -2.45
N GLN A 354 0.66 14.28 -3.16
CA GLN A 354 1.79 15.10 -3.61
C GLN A 354 2.57 15.68 -2.42
N ALA A 355 1.89 16.28 -1.46
CA ALA A 355 2.52 16.82 -0.26
C ALA A 355 3.26 15.74 0.55
N LEU A 356 2.69 14.53 0.65
CA LEU A 356 3.32 13.38 1.28
C LEU A 356 4.60 12.96 0.54
N ALA A 357 4.56 12.93 -0.79
CA ALA A 357 5.72 12.58 -1.61
C ALA A 357 6.87 13.59 -1.47
N GLU A 358 6.56 14.89 -1.50
CA GLU A 358 7.52 15.97 -1.31
C GLU A 358 8.13 15.96 0.10
N LEU A 359 7.31 15.75 1.13
CA LEU A 359 7.76 15.64 2.51
C LEU A 359 8.66 14.43 2.71
N THR A 360 8.32 13.30 2.10
CA THR A 360 9.12 12.07 2.14
C THR A 360 10.48 12.27 1.45
N ALA A 361 10.52 12.93 0.31
CA ALA A 361 11.76 13.25 -0.39
C ALA A 361 12.65 14.20 0.45
N THR A 362 12.05 15.20 1.07
CA THR A 362 12.75 16.15 1.95
C THR A 362 13.30 15.45 3.20
N TYR A 363 12.51 14.57 3.83
CA TYR A 363 12.95 13.74 4.96
C TYR A 363 14.20 12.92 4.62
N LYS A 364 14.17 12.21 3.49
CA LYS A 364 15.31 11.40 3.01
C LYS A 364 16.54 12.24 2.72
N ARG A 365 16.36 13.42 2.12
CA ARG A 365 17.44 14.35 1.83
C ARG A 365 18.10 14.85 3.11
N ILE A 366 17.33 15.27 4.11
CA ILE A 366 17.87 15.72 5.40
C ILE A 366 18.72 14.61 6.05
N ILE A 367 18.23 13.37 6.04
CA ILE A 367 18.98 12.24 6.57
C ILE A 367 20.28 12.04 5.78
N ALA A 368 20.25 12.03 4.46
CA ALA A 368 21.43 11.82 3.63
C ALA A 368 22.49 12.93 3.80
N GLU A 369 22.07 14.19 3.90
CA GLU A 369 22.97 15.33 4.10
C GLU A 369 23.64 15.32 5.48
N ASN A 370 23.01 14.74 6.49
CA ASN A 370 23.49 14.75 7.87
C ASN A 370 24.11 13.43 8.35
N LEU A 371 23.99 12.35 7.58
CA LEU A 371 24.59 11.05 7.92
C LEU A 371 25.63 10.57 6.90
N GLY A 372 25.71 11.19 5.75
CA GLY A 372 26.69 10.88 4.71
C GLY A 372 26.09 10.32 3.48
#